data_87f1dd213f444e4587e8a15840d18ae6
#
_entry.id   87f1dd213f444e4587e8a15840d18ae6
#
_cell.length_a   1.000
_cell.length_b   1.000
_cell.length_c   1.000
_cell.angle_alpha   90.00
_cell.angle_beta   90.00
_cell.angle_gamma   90.00
#
_symmetry.space_group_name_H-M   'P 1'
#
loop_
_entity.id
_entity.type
_entity.pdbx_description
1 polymer ?
#
loop_
_entity_poly.entity_id
_entity_poly.type
_entity_poly.pdbx_seq_one_letter_code
_entity_poly.pdbx_strand_id
1 'polypeptide(L)'
;MKRLSTLCLLAAGFFIPGQAHQARPTVLDSVYAPLKVATPPSDAYIGLSLLDNGEIRHYNYGEQAVAGTVYLSSTDHGLTWKRVNRPKEMPFADCQSPVSKEYIRLVDMGAMGVYCIRTSGGLTGGRTLTKVADRNSIMIKPPVFIRNGKRIVVAAHGGVTPKGCYTYFSDDDGLTWKCSNTVTSPDHQGGGFHKGIRWNHGAVEPTVVELKDGTLWMLMRTSQDFHYQAFSKDGGQTWGESEPSPFYGTITMPTLGRLADGRLLLFWCNTTPLPEKEGTDGVWDDVFTNRDVTHVAVSDDDGKTWKGFRELYMDPMRNDIDYAVHGGGIDRGVHQAQFVEVAPGKVLASIGQHPLHRAMMMFDVNWLYEKSRFNDFTDSLSQWSTFNYMNGIKGHCAYNRIQGCMLEPHPRKEGRQVLHLTYRPDASLVQIHVVRYGTFRL
;
A
#
# COMPACT_ATOMS: atom_id res chain seq x y z
N MET A 1 22.98 54.78 72.71
CA MET A 1 21.96 54.24 71.87
C MET A 1 22.48 54.10 70.43
N LYS A 2 22.92 52.93 70.06
CA LYS A 2 23.51 52.65 68.75
C LYS A 2 22.43 52.02 67.86
N ARG A 3 22.09 52.60 66.75
CA ARG A 3 21.20 52.03 65.74
C ARG A 3 22.01 51.09 64.80
N LEU A 4 21.62 49.83 64.75
CA LEU A 4 22.07 48.87 63.78
C LEU A 4 21.23 49.03 62.50
N SER A 5 21.90 49.28 61.39
CA SER A 5 21.31 49.27 60.06
C SER A 5 21.56 47.92 59.44
N THR A 6 20.48 47.17 59.15
CA THR A 6 20.55 45.90 58.44
C THR A 6 20.55 46.14 56.94
N LEU A 7 21.62 45.70 56.28
CA LEU A 7 21.76 45.77 54.80
C LEU A 7 21.15 44.49 54.22
N CYS A 8 20.02 44.61 53.45
CA CYS A 8 19.52 43.51 52.67
C CYS A 8 20.25 43.45 51.33
N LEU A 9 21.05 42.41 51.13
CA LEU A 9 21.57 42.06 49.80
C LEU A 9 20.49 41.32 48.99
N LEU A 10 20.01 41.96 47.93
CA LEU A 10 19.23 41.32 46.87
C LEU A 10 20.15 40.54 45.95
N ALA A 11 20.14 39.23 46.02
CA ALA A 11 20.80 38.38 45.03
C ALA A 11 19.93 38.33 43.77
N ALA A 12 20.37 39.02 42.73
CA ALA A 12 19.80 38.88 41.40
C ALA A 12 20.25 37.54 40.79
N GLY A 13 19.36 36.55 40.78
CA GLY A 13 19.58 35.29 40.11
C GLY A 13 19.52 35.51 38.58
N PHE A 14 20.63 35.35 37.91
CA PHE A 14 20.69 35.25 36.48
C PHE A 14 20.06 33.92 36.07
N PHE A 15 18.85 33.96 35.47
CA PHE A 15 18.30 32.84 34.73
C PHE A 15 19.10 32.71 33.44
N ILE A 16 19.95 31.70 33.34
CA ILE A 16 20.50 31.23 32.06
C ILE A 16 19.39 30.42 31.42
N PRO A 17 18.85 30.82 30.24
CA PRO A 17 17.91 29.98 29.53
C PRO A 17 18.64 28.69 29.16
N GLY A 18 18.11 27.56 29.68
CA GLY A 18 18.62 26.24 29.35
C GLY A 18 18.58 26.08 27.85
N GLN A 19 19.72 25.87 27.21
CA GLN A 19 19.77 25.40 25.84
C GLN A 19 18.96 24.11 25.79
N ALA A 20 17.86 24.16 25.05
CA ALA A 20 17.15 22.94 24.67
C ALA A 20 18.19 22.02 24.01
N HIS A 21 18.53 20.93 24.65
CA HIS A 21 19.32 19.88 24.03
C HIS A 21 18.56 19.46 22.75
N GLN A 22 19.01 19.91 21.58
CA GLN A 22 18.59 19.30 20.33
C GLN A 22 18.98 17.84 20.44
N ALA A 23 17.97 16.96 20.53
CA ALA A 23 18.17 15.52 20.44
C ALA A 23 19.00 15.26 19.18
N ARG A 24 20.02 14.43 19.28
CA ARG A 24 20.82 14.03 18.10
C ARG A 24 19.87 13.37 17.11
N PRO A 25 19.95 13.71 15.80
CA PRO A 25 19.12 13.07 14.78
C PRO A 25 19.25 11.55 14.90
N THR A 26 18.13 10.87 14.94
CA THR A 26 18.11 9.40 14.91
C THR A 26 18.39 8.93 13.47
N VAL A 27 18.75 7.66 13.30
CA VAL A 27 18.88 7.07 11.94
C VAL A 27 17.56 7.21 11.18
N LEU A 28 16.43 7.14 11.88
CA LEU A 28 15.10 7.33 11.28
C LEU A 28 14.93 8.74 10.69
N ASP A 29 15.47 9.77 11.33
CA ASP A 29 15.38 11.15 10.83
C ASP A 29 16.14 11.34 9.50
N SER A 30 17.15 10.52 9.24
CA SER A 30 17.91 10.54 7.99
C SER A 30 17.21 9.83 6.83
N VAL A 31 16.17 9.04 7.09
CA VAL A 31 15.38 8.39 6.03
C VAL A 31 14.48 9.43 5.36
N TYR A 32 14.72 9.68 4.09
CA TYR A 32 13.93 10.59 3.25
C TYR A 32 13.38 9.86 2.02
N ALA A 33 14.25 9.52 1.08
CA ALA A 33 13.91 8.70 -0.07
C ALA A 33 13.76 7.21 0.32
N PRO A 34 13.10 6.40 -0.50
CA PRO A 34 12.88 5.00 -0.19
C PRO A 34 14.17 4.22 0.10
N LEU A 35 14.19 3.57 1.24
CA LEU A 35 15.26 2.71 1.70
C LEU A 35 14.72 1.29 1.93
N LYS A 36 15.31 0.28 1.30
CA LYS A 36 15.01 -1.11 1.61
C LYS A 36 15.65 -1.48 2.95
N VAL A 37 14.81 -1.78 3.95
CA VAL A 37 15.27 -2.11 5.30
C VAL A 37 15.27 -3.60 5.60
N ALA A 38 14.41 -4.39 4.91
CA ALA A 38 14.35 -5.83 5.08
C ALA A 38 13.63 -6.51 3.90
N THR A 39 13.55 -7.83 3.97
CA THR A 39 12.70 -8.65 3.10
C THR A 39 11.64 -9.33 3.96
N PRO A 40 10.34 -9.21 3.61
CA PRO A 40 9.27 -9.88 4.35
C PRO A 40 9.46 -11.41 4.36
N PRO A 41 9.01 -12.10 5.42
CA PRO A 41 9.18 -13.56 5.53
C PRO A 41 8.22 -14.32 4.60
N SER A 42 7.09 -13.71 4.21
CA SER A 42 6.07 -14.28 3.33
C SER A 42 5.52 -13.20 2.41
N ASP A 43 4.45 -13.52 1.67
CA ASP A 43 3.73 -12.55 0.85
C ASP A 43 3.43 -11.27 1.65
N ALA A 44 3.66 -10.12 1.01
CA ALA A 44 3.69 -8.85 1.72
C ALA A 44 2.31 -8.23 2.00
N TYR A 45 1.24 -8.78 1.40
CA TYR A 45 -0.11 -8.22 1.50
C TYR A 45 -0.79 -8.43 2.85
N ILE A 46 -0.26 -9.31 3.68
CA ILE A 46 -0.69 -9.51 5.07
C ILE A 46 0.51 -9.73 5.99
N GLY A 47 0.32 -9.50 7.28
CA GLY A 47 1.29 -9.86 8.31
C GLY A 47 2.03 -8.70 8.95
N LEU A 48 2.02 -7.50 8.39
CA LEU A 48 2.65 -6.33 8.98
C LEU A 48 1.73 -5.71 10.03
N SER A 49 2.22 -5.57 11.27
CA SER A 49 1.48 -4.99 12.38
C SER A 49 2.38 -4.10 13.23
N LEU A 50 1.88 -2.92 13.57
CA LEU A 50 2.47 -2.02 14.57
C LEU A 50 1.72 -2.19 15.89
N LEU A 51 2.43 -2.58 16.95
CA LEU A 51 1.86 -2.82 18.26
C LEU A 51 1.87 -1.54 19.10
N ASP A 52 1.07 -1.54 20.17
CA ASP A 52 0.95 -0.42 21.11
C ASP A 52 2.23 -0.08 21.88
N ASN A 53 3.12 -1.04 22.03
CA ASN A 53 4.43 -0.85 22.63
C ASN A 53 5.50 -0.34 21.64
N GLY A 54 5.12 -0.07 20.38
CA GLY A 54 6.01 0.37 19.31
C GLY A 54 6.77 -0.75 18.60
N GLU A 55 6.60 -2.01 19.01
CA GLU A 55 7.15 -3.15 18.27
C GLU A 55 6.42 -3.30 16.94
N ILE A 56 7.18 -3.50 15.87
CA ILE A 56 6.63 -3.83 14.55
C ILE A 56 6.89 -5.31 14.28
N ARG A 57 5.85 -6.02 13.89
CA ARG A 57 5.93 -7.43 13.52
C ARG A 57 5.55 -7.64 12.07
N HIS A 58 6.23 -8.56 11.40
CA HIS A 58 5.80 -9.12 10.14
C HIS A 58 5.71 -10.64 10.28
N TYR A 59 4.47 -11.13 10.32
CA TYR A 59 4.20 -12.56 10.48
C TYR A 59 4.40 -13.31 9.16
N ASN A 60 4.78 -14.59 9.27
CA ASN A 60 4.81 -15.50 8.12
C ASN A 60 3.44 -16.17 7.97
N TYR A 61 2.61 -15.64 7.11
CA TYR A 61 1.30 -16.23 6.82
C TYR A 61 1.32 -17.20 5.63
N GLY A 62 2.38 -17.24 4.83
CA GLY A 62 2.53 -18.18 3.73
C GLY A 62 2.57 -19.65 4.18
N GLU A 63 2.96 -19.89 5.42
CA GLU A 63 2.97 -21.21 6.07
C GLU A 63 1.77 -21.42 6.99
N GLN A 64 0.62 -20.92 6.63
CA GLN A 64 -0.58 -20.82 7.49
C GLN A 64 -1.06 -22.14 8.07
N ALA A 65 -1.02 -23.19 7.30
CA ALA A 65 -1.53 -24.48 7.73
C ALA A 65 -0.80 -25.02 8.96
N VAL A 66 0.38 -24.54 9.24
CA VAL A 66 1.22 -24.96 10.36
C VAL A 66 1.47 -23.81 11.35
N ALA A 67 0.69 -22.72 11.22
CA ALA A 67 0.83 -21.52 12.03
C ALA A 67 2.27 -21.04 12.04
N GLY A 68 2.62 -20.12 11.16
CA GLY A 68 3.94 -19.55 11.01
C GLY A 68 4.72 -19.52 12.32
N THR A 69 5.69 -20.39 12.39
CA THR A 69 6.51 -20.56 13.59
C THR A 69 7.48 -19.41 13.81
N VAL A 70 7.54 -18.51 12.82
CA VAL A 70 8.52 -17.43 12.79
C VAL A 70 7.86 -16.13 12.37
N TYR A 71 8.29 -15.03 12.99
CA TYR A 71 8.00 -13.67 12.52
C TYR A 71 9.27 -12.83 12.56
N LEU A 72 9.26 -11.72 11.83
CA LEU A 72 10.26 -10.67 11.99
C LEU A 72 9.75 -9.65 13.01
N SER A 73 10.63 -9.19 13.89
CA SER A 73 10.36 -8.18 14.91
C SER A 73 11.35 -7.04 14.79
N SER A 74 10.85 -5.82 14.88
CA SER A 74 11.64 -4.60 15.00
C SER A 74 11.17 -3.78 16.20
N THR A 75 12.13 -3.22 16.95
CA THR A 75 11.88 -2.31 18.08
C THR A 75 12.52 -0.95 17.89
N ASP A 76 13.00 -0.67 16.68
CA ASP A 76 13.67 0.57 16.29
C ASP A 76 12.98 1.19 15.05
N HIS A 77 11.66 1.22 15.07
CA HIS A 77 10.81 1.78 14.00
C HIS A 77 10.95 1.08 12.63
N GLY A 78 11.38 -0.17 12.60
CA GLY A 78 11.51 -0.93 11.35
C GLY A 78 12.84 -0.78 10.63
N LEU A 79 13.85 -0.18 11.27
CA LEU A 79 15.19 -0.01 10.67
C LEU A 79 16.00 -1.30 10.72
N THR A 80 15.90 -2.04 11.83
CA THR A 80 16.53 -3.36 11.97
C THR A 80 15.53 -4.42 12.39
N TRP A 81 15.80 -5.67 12.02
CA TRP A 81 14.86 -6.76 12.20
C TRP A 81 15.52 -7.98 12.78
N LYS A 82 14.80 -8.64 13.68
CA LYS A 82 15.19 -9.92 14.29
C LYS A 82 14.18 -10.99 13.88
N ARG A 83 14.69 -12.17 13.52
CA ARG A 83 13.88 -13.37 13.35
C ARG A 83 13.55 -13.94 14.72
N VAL A 84 12.26 -14.11 15.01
CA VAL A 84 11.77 -14.60 16.29
C VAL A 84 10.94 -15.86 16.07
N ASN A 85 11.22 -16.91 16.85
CA ASN A 85 10.35 -18.09 16.88
C ASN A 85 9.09 -17.75 17.66
N ARG A 86 7.95 -17.94 17.02
CA ARG A 86 6.64 -17.66 17.62
C ARG A 86 6.21 -18.85 18.49
N PRO A 87 5.93 -18.65 19.77
CA PRO A 87 5.29 -19.67 20.57
C PRO A 87 3.96 -20.09 19.94
N LYS A 88 3.64 -21.39 19.98
CA LYS A 88 2.42 -21.95 19.34
C LYS A 88 1.14 -21.26 19.84
N GLU A 89 1.14 -20.86 21.08
CA GLU A 89 0.00 -20.24 21.78
C GLU A 89 -0.09 -18.73 21.51
N MET A 90 0.96 -18.09 20.99
CA MET A 90 0.95 -16.67 20.72
C MET A 90 0.01 -16.35 19.56
N PRO A 91 -1.03 -15.56 19.77
CA PRO A 91 -1.93 -15.15 18.69
C PRO A 91 -1.24 -14.18 17.74
N PHE A 92 -1.77 -14.07 16.53
CA PHE A 92 -1.42 -13.00 15.63
C PHE A 92 -2.15 -11.71 16.05
N ALA A 93 -1.49 -10.56 15.84
CA ALA A 93 -2.10 -9.25 16.04
C ALA A 93 -2.21 -8.53 14.70
N ASP A 94 -3.40 -8.05 14.35
CA ASP A 94 -3.56 -7.15 13.21
C ASP A 94 -3.56 -5.70 13.69
N CYS A 95 -4.54 -5.33 14.49
CA CYS A 95 -4.63 -3.98 15.05
C CYS A 95 -5.28 -4.00 16.42
N GLN A 96 -4.96 -2.98 17.20
CA GLN A 96 -5.50 -2.81 18.55
C GLN A 96 -6.80 -2.00 18.51
N SER A 97 -7.84 -2.49 19.18
CA SER A 97 -9.06 -1.73 19.39
C SER A 97 -8.79 -0.46 20.18
N PRO A 98 -9.24 0.70 19.74
CA PRO A 98 -9.16 1.92 20.54
C PRO A 98 -10.05 1.90 21.77
N VAL A 99 -11.03 0.97 21.83
CA VAL A 99 -12.01 0.82 22.92
C VAL A 99 -11.50 -0.12 24.00
N SER A 100 -11.38 -1.41 23.67
CA SER A 100 -10.99 -2.46 24.63
C SER A 100 -9.48 -2.59 24.84
N LYS A 101 -8.68 -2.04 23.94
CA LYS A 101 -7.24 -2.27 23.85
C LYS A 101 -6.85 -3.72 23.55
N GLU A 102 -7.81 -4.53 23.17
CA GLU A 102 -7.54 -5.88 22.65
C GLU A 102 -7.11 -5.83 21.19
N TYR A 103 -6.29 -6.80 20.78
CA TYR A 103 -5.95 -6.97 19.38
C TYR A 103 -7.04 -7.78 18.68
N ILE A 104 -7.47 -7.30 17.54
CA ILE A 104 -8.60 -7.85 16.76
C ILE A 104 -8.10 -8.31 15.39
N ARG A 105 -8.51 -9.51 15.02
CA ARG A 105 -8.25 -10.08 13.70
C ARG A 105 -9.42 -10.94 13.26
N LEU A 106 -9.79 -10.85 11.98
CA LEU A 106 -10.69 -11.81 11.33
C LEU A 106 -9.88 -12.87 10.59
N VAL A 107 -10.30 -14.11 10.70
CA VAL A 107 -9.69 -15.27 10.04
C VAL A 107 -10.75 -16.12 9.37
N ASP A 108 -10.45 -16.60 8.17
CA ASP A 108 -11.22 -17.66 7.52
C ASP A 108 -10.73 -19.02 8.04
N MET A 109 -11.64 -19.79 8.60
CA MET A 109 -11.39 -21.14 9.10
C MET A 109 -11.94 -22.22 8.15
N GLY A 110 -12.03 -21.92 6.86
CA GLY A 110 -12.51 -22.84 5.85
C GLY A 110 -13.97 -23.24 6.08
N ALA A 111 -14.23 -24.53 6.18
CA ALA A 111 -15.59 -25.05 6.36
C ALA A 111 -16.31 -24.55 7.63
N MET A 112 -15.57 -24.03 8.61
CA MET A 112 -16.15 -23.43 9.81
C MET A 112 -16.59 -21.99 9.62
N GLY A 113 -16.20 -21.34 8.51
CA GLY A 113 -16.51 -19.94 8.21
C GLY A 113 -15.51 -18.95 8.81
N VAL A 114 -15.94 -17.71 8.93
CA VAL A 114 -15.12 -16.60 9.42
C VAL A 114 -15.30 -16.41 10.92
N TYR A 115 -14.18 -16.21 11.61
CA TYR A 115 -14.12 -15.91 13.04
C TYR A 115 -13.34 -14.63 13.31
N CYS A 116 -13.80 -13.89 14.30
CA CYS A 116 -13.05 -12.83 14.93
C CYS A 116 -12.23 -13.39 16.09
N ILE A 117 -10.93 -13.16 16.06
CA ILE A 117 -10.02 -13.45 17.17
C ILE A 117 -9.79 -12.14 17.93
N ARG A 118 -10.05 -12.14 19.23
CA ARG A 118 -9.70 -11.04 20.13
C ARG A 118 -8.70 -11.56 21.15
N THR A 119 -7.66 -10.76 21.40
CA THR A 119 -6.56 -11.13 22.30
C THR A 119 -6.32 -10.02 23.28
N SER A 120 -6.42 -10.29 24.57
CA SER A 120 -6.09 -9.36 25.64
C SER A 120 -4.58 -9.16 25.79
N GLY A 121 -4.24 -8.03 26.36
CA GLY A 121 -2.95 -7.46 26.70
C GLY A 121 -1.66 -8.22 26.44
N GLY A 122 -0.74 -7.57 25.73
CA GLY A 122 0.61 -8.09 25.53
C GLY A 122 0.75 -9.32 24.62
N LEU A 123 -0.33 -9.76 23.97
CA LEU A 123 -0.36 -10.95 23.09
C LEU A 123 -0.01 -12.26 23.80
N THR A 124 0.00 -12.27 25.10
CA THR A 124 0.29 -13.45 25.95
C THR A 124 -0.94 -13.97 26.67
N GLY A 125 -2.04 -13.20 26.66
CA GLY A 125 -3.30 -13.55 27.30
C GLY A 125 -4.14 -14.54 26.49
N GLY A 126 -5.24 -14.96 27.09
CA GLY A 126 -6.24 -15.78 26.45
C GLY A 126 -6.83 -15.11 25.21
N ARG A 127 -7.30 -15.91 24.29
CA ARG A 127 -8.02 -15.44 23.10
C ARG A 127 -9.49 -15.82 23.18
N THR A 128 -10.36 -14.92 22.72
CA THR A 128 -11.75 -15.22 22.44
C THR A 128 -11.97 -15.38 20.95
N LEU A 129 -12.86 -16.30 20.59
CA LEU A 129 -13.28 -16.56 19.23
C LEU A 129 -14.77 -16.26 19.12
N THR A 130 -15.11 -15.35 18.23
CA THR A 130 -16.51 -15.01 17.94
C THR A 130 -16.79 -15.33 16.48
N LYS A 131 -17.86 -16.06 16.22
CA LYS A 131 -18.26 -16.39 14.85
C LYS A 131 -18.78 -15.12 14.15
N VAL A 132 -18.28 -14.88 12.94
CA VAL A 132 -18.64 -13.73 12.10
C VAL A 132 -19.61 -14.14 10.99
N ALA A 133 -19.30 -15.24 10.29
CA ALA A 133 -20.11 -15.72 9.17
C ALA A 133 -19.88 -17.22 8.92
N ASP A 134 -20.87 -17.86 8.26
CA ASP A 134 -20.83 -19.27 7.87
C ASP A 134 -20.21 -19.52 6.49
N ARG A 135 -19.73 -18.47 5.83
CA ARG A 135 -19.15 -18.55 4.48
C ARG A 135 -17.66 -18.28 4.52
N ASN A 136 -16.94 -18.81 3.53
CA ASN A 136 -15.53 -18.48 3.32
C ASN A 136 -15.39 -17.06 2.80
N SER A 137 -14.37 -16.37 3.28
CA SER A 137 -14.07 -15.00 2.89
C SER A 137 -12.57 -14.76 2.92
N ILE A 138 -12.07 -14.02 1.95
CA ILE A 138 -10.69 -13.60 1.89
C ILE A 138 -10.61 -12.17 2.43
N MET A 139 -9.86 -11.99 3.52
CA MET A 139 -9.64 -10.72 4.21
C MET A 139 -8.14 -10.48 4.30
N ILE A 140 -7.64 -9.60 3.46
CA ILE A 140 -6.20 -9.34 3.29
C ILE A 140 -5.76 -7.97 3.83
N LYS A 141 -6.70 -7.24 4.41
CA LYS A 141 -6.43 -5.94 5.03
C LYS A 141 -6.81 -5.98 6.50
N PRO A 142 -6.09 -5.23 7.34
CA PRO A 142 -6.45 -5.11 8.75
C PRO A 142 -7.83 -4.45 8.92
N PRO A 143 -8.49 -4.69 10.05
CA PRO A 143 -9.70 -3.95 10.44
C PRO A 143 -9.48 -2.44 10.44
N VAL A 144 -10.50 -1.69 10.02
CA VAL A 144 -10.54 -0.23 10.08
C VAL A 144 -11.51 0.20 11.17
N PHE A 145 -11.05 1.05 12.09
CA PHE A 145 -11.89 1.64 13.14
C PHE A 145 -12.43 2.98 12.65
N ILE A 146 -13.74 3.09 12.55
CA ILE A 146 -14.44 4.29 12.08
C ILE A 146 -15.31 4.89 13.18
N ARG A 147 -15.86 6.08 12.94
CA ARG A 147 -16.73 6.77 13.90
C ARG A 147 -16.07 6.91 15.28
N ASN A 148 -14.81 7.35 15.28
CA ASN A 148 -13.99 7.45 16.49
C ASN A 148 -13.87 6.12 17.26
N GLY A 149 -13.71 5.02 16.53
CA GLY A 149 -13.52 3.68 17.09
C GLY A 149 -14.81 2.94 17.48
N LYS A 150 -15.98 3.55 17.30
CA LYS A 150 -17.26 2.93 17.69
C LYS A 150 -17.72 1.81 16.75
N ARG A 151 -17.15 1.76 15.55
CA ARG A 151 -17.44 0.68 14.59
C ARG A 151 -16.14 0.12 14.03
N ILE A 152 -16.07 -1.18 13.93
CA ILE A 152 -15.04 -1.92 13.22
C ILE A 152 -15.58 -2.31 11.86
N VAL A 153 -14.80 -2.09 10.80
CA VAL A 153 -15.12 -2.50 9.44
C VAL A 153 -13.96 -3.33 8.89
N VAL A 154 -14.26 -4.47 8.30
CA VAL A 154 -13.28 -5.36 7.67
C VAL A 154 -13.68 -5.61 6.24
N ALA A 155 -12.81 -5.21 5.31
CA ALA A 155 -13.02 -5.45 3.90
C ALA A 155 -12.75 -6.92 3.55
N ALA A 156 -13.62 -7.50 2.76
CA ALA A 156 -13.57 -8.90 2.37
C ALA A 156 -14.02 -9.11 0.93
N HIS A 157 -13.64 -10.24 0.35
CA HIS A 157 -14.22 -10.71 -0.90
C HIS A 157 -14.53 -12.21 -0.85
N GLY A 158 -15.44 -12.67 -1.68
CA GLY A 158 -15.79 -14.08 -1.80
C GLY A 158 -14.66 -14.87 -2.48
N GLY A 159 -14.40 -16.08 -2.00
CA GLY A 159 -13.37 -16.94 -2.59
C GLY A 159 -13.75 -17.45 -3.99
N VAL A 160 -15.00 -17.88 -4.19
CA VAL A 160 -15.46 -18.46 -5.46
C VAL A 160 -16.81 -17.91 -5.90
N THR A 161 -17.81 -17.85 -5.02
CA THR A 161 -19.19 -17.44 -5.38
C THR A 161 -19.92 -16.94 -4.13
N PRO A 162 -20.55 -15.75 -4.16
CA PRO A 162 -20.52 -14.78 -5.24
C PRO A 162 -19.16 -14.06 -5.33
N LYS A 163 -18.67 -13.84 -6.53
CA LYS A 163 -17.51 -12.97 -6.80
C LYS A 163 -17.90 -11.54 -6.47
N GLY A 164 -17.07 -10.88 -5.69
CA GLY A 164 -17.30 -9.49 -5.34
C GLY A 164 -16.83 -9.16 -3.94
N CYS A 165 -16.81 -7.87 -3.64
CA CYS A 165 -16.33 -7.27 -2.41
C CYS A 165 -17.49 -6.88 -1.50
N TYR A 166 -17.29 -6.97 -0.21
CA TYR A 166 -18.22 -6.61 0.84
C TYR A 166 -17.47 -6.26 2.12
N THR A 167 -18.18 -5.84 3.13
CA THR A 167 -17.61 -5.60 4.45
C THR A 167 -18.33 -6.38 5.54
N TYR A 168 -17.56 -6.87 6.50
CA TYR A 168 -18.05 -7.20 7.82
C TYR A 168 -17.93 -5.98 8.72
N PHE A 169 -18.91 -5.75 9.58
CA PHE A 169 -18.86 -4.65 10.54
C PHE A 169 -19.41 -5.05 11.89
N SER A 170 -18.87 -4.41 12.94
CA SER A 170 -19.26 -4.61 14.32
C SER A 170 -19.41 -3.26 15.01
N ASP A 171 -20.49 -3.09 15.80
CA ASP A 171 -20.77 -1.89 16.60
C ASP A 171 -20.52 -2.10 18.11
N ASP A 172 -20.05 -3.28 18.49
CA ASP A 172 -19.83 -3.71 19.88
C ASP A 172 -18.42 -4.25 20.11
N ASP A 173 -17.44 -3.62 19.44
CA ASP A 173 -16.02 -3.96 19.55
C ASP A 173 -15.69 -5.41 19.19
N GLY A 174 -16.36 -5.95 18.17
CA GLY A 174 -16.08 -7.28 17.64
C GLY A 174 -16.78 -8.44 18.36
N LEU A 175 -17.75 -8.17 19.22
CA LEU A 175 -18.52 -9.19 19.90
C LEU A 175 -19.62 -9.78 19.00
N THR A 176 -20.26 -8.94 18.19
CA THR A 176 -21.20 -9.36 17.15
C THR A 176 -20.88 -8.72 15.82
N TRP A 177 -21.25 -9.40 14.74
CA TRP A 177 -20.89 -8.99 13.38
C TRP A 177 -22.08 -9.07 12.43
N LYS A 178 -22.08 -8.15 11.49
CA LYS A 178 -23.00 -8.09 10.35
C LYS A 178 -22.21 -8.02 9.06
N CYS A 179 -22.88 -8.29 7.94
CA CYS A 179 -22.30 -8.25 6.61
C CYS A 179 -23.08 -7.29 5.71
N SER A 180 -22.38 -6.54 4.88
CA SER A 180 -22.99 -5.67 3.88
C SER A 180 -23.52 -6.42 2.66
N ASN A 181 -24.15 -5.69 1.73
CA ASN A 181 -24.32 -6.15 0.36
C ASN A 181 -22.96 -6.35 -0.33
N THR A 182 -22.97 -7.13 -1.42
CA THR A 182 -21.80 -7.37 -2.27
C THR A 182 -21.82 -6.40 -3.45
N VAL A 183 -20.65 -5.85 -3.79
CA VAL A 183 -20.38 -5.08 -5.00
C VAL A 183 -19.32 -5.77 -5.84
N THR A 184 -19.43 -5.67 -7.16
CA THR A 184 -18.51 -6.30 -8.10
C THR A 184 -18.27 -5.39 -9.30
N SER A 185 -17.32 -5.73 -10.17
CA SER A 185 -17.14 -5.09 -11.46
C SER A 185 -17.77 -5.92 -12.58
N PRO A 186 -18.08 -5.31 -13.74
CA PRO A 186 -18.40 -6.09 -14.93
C PRO A 186 -17.21 -6.96 -15.34
N ASP A 187 -17.50 -7.98 -16.14
CA ASP A 187 -16.44 -8.79 -16.75
C ASP A 187 -15.69 -7.97 -17.80
N HIS A 188 -14.38 -8.20 -17.89
CA HIS A 188 -13.58 -7.60 -18.94
C HIS A 188 -14.00 -8.15 -20.31
N GLN A 189 -14.21 -7.25 -21.25
CA GLN A 189 -14.52 -7.60 -22.63
C GLN A 189 -13.26 -7.36 -23.47
N GLY A 190 -12.89 -8.33 -24.28
CA GLY A 190 -11.81 -8.16 -25.26
C GLY A 190 -12.10 -7.01 -26.23
N GLY A 191 -11.09 -6.31 -26.66
CA GLY A 191 -11.19 -5.09 -27.46
C GLY A 191 -10.77 -3.84 -26.67
N GLY A 192 -10.91 -2.67 -27.26
CA GLY A 192 -10.48 -1.45 -26.60
C GLY A 192 -8.96 -1.33 -26.49
N PHE A 193 -8.46 -0.98 -25.31
CA PHE A 193 -7.04 -0.76 -25.04
C PHE A 193 -6.24 -2.07 -25.05
N HIS A 194 -6.79 -3.13 -24.44
CA HIS A 194 -6.24 -4.47 -24.44
C HIS A 194 -7.18 -5.40 -25.18
N LYS A 195 -6.66 -6.09 -26.17
CA LYS A 195 -7.45 -6.93 -27.09
C LYS A 195 -7.65 -8.35 -26.58
N GLY A 196 -6.75 -8.80 -25.71
CA GLY A 196 -6.80 -10.14 -25.14
C GLY A 196 -7.91 -10.31 -24.10
N ILE A 197 -8.34 -11.54 -23.90
CA ILE A 197 -9.31 -11.91 -22.87
C ILE A 197 -8.59 -12.08 -21.55
N ARG A 198 -9.04 -11.36 -20.54
CA ARG A 198 -8.48 -11.43 -19.19
C ARG A 198 -9.26 -12.38 -18.28
N TRP A 199 -8.60 -12.81 -17.23
CA TRP A 199 -9.23 -13.59 -16.18
C TRP A 199 -10.27 -12.78 -15.43
N ASN A 200 -11.55 -13.10 -15.65
CA ASN A 200 -12.67 -12.42 -15.02
C ASN A 200 -13.00 -13.06 -13.66
N HIS A 201 -12.67 -12.37 -12.60
CA HIS A 201 -13.00 -12.76 -11.23
C HIS A 201 -13.89 -11.74 -10.51
N GLY A 202 -14.45 -10.77 -11.25
CA GLY A 202 -15.19 -9.66 -10.69
C GLY A 202 -14.26 -8.72 -9.87
N ALA A 203 -14.80 -8.11 -8.83
CA ALA A 203 -14.02 -7.31 -7.90
C ALA A 203 -13.52 -8.16 -6.74
N VAL A 204 -12.24 -8.00 -6.39
CA VAL A 204 -11.58 -8.72 -5.30
C VAL A 204 -10.59 -7.82 -4.56
N GLU A 205 -10.01 -8.30 -3.46
CA GLU A 205 -8.94 -7.66 -2.69
C GLU A 205 -9.23 -6.19 -2.36
N PRO A 206 -10.37 -5.89 -1.73
CA PRO A 206 -10.77 -4.52 -1.43
C PRO A 206 -9.91 -3.89 -0.34
N THR A 207 -9.76 -2.57 -0.43
CA THR A 207 -9.27 -1.73 0.66
C THR A 207 -10.32 -0.66 0.98
N VAL A 208 -10.46 -0.29 2.25
CA VAL A 208 -11.49 0.65 2.72
C VAL A 208 -10.86 1.74 3.57
N VAL A 209 -11.32 2.98 3.42
CA VAL A 209 -10.96 4.10 4.28
C VAL A 209 -12.19 4.94 4.61
N GLU A 210 -12.24 5.52 5.82
CA GLU A 210 -13.23 6.53 6.17
C GLU A 210 -12.75 7.91 5.71
N LEU A 211 -13.57 8.60 4.92
CA LEU A 211 -13.35 9.97 4.52
C LEU A 211 -13.75 10.93 5.66
N LYS A 212 -13.28 12.17 5.60
CA LYS A 212 -13.52 13.18 6.67
C LYS A 212 -14.99 13.51 6.88
N ASP A 213 -15.82 13.32 5.86
CA ASP A 213 -17.27 13.48 5.94
C ASP A 213 -18.01 12.25 6.49
N GLY A 214 -17.28 11.18 6.85
CA GLY A 214 -17.82 9.93 7.35
C GLY A 214 -18.25 8.94 6.27
N THR A 215 -18.12 9.29 4.99
CA THR A 215 -18.33 8.36 3.87
C THR A 215 -17.19 7.32 3.88
N LEU A 216 -17.51 6.06 3.69
CA LEU A 216 -16.50 5.05 3.42
C LEU A 216 -16.24 4.94 1.92
N TRP A 217 -14.99 4.87 1.56
CA TRP A 217 -14.51 4.62 0.21
C TRP A 217 -13.86 3.25 0.14
N MET A 218 -14.37 2.39 -0.73
CA MET A 218 -13.80 1.10 -1.07
C MET A 218 -13.12 1.19 -2.43
N LEU A 219 -11.88 0.73 -2.55
CA LEU A 219 -11.17 0.58 -3.80
C LEU A 219 -10.86 -0.89 -4.01
N MET A 220 -11.09 -1.42 -5.22
CA MET A 220 -11.12 -2.84 -5.51
C MET A 220 -10.25 -3.21 -6.70
N ARG A 221 -9.53 -4.33 -6.61
CA ARG A 221 -8.86 -4.96 -7.74
C ARG A 221 -9.89 -5.55 -8.69
N THR A 222 -9.68 -5.35 -10.00
CA THR A 222 -10.54 -5.90 -11.05
C THR A 222 -9.71 -6.39 -12.24
N SER A 223 -10.37 -7.04 -13.20
CA SER A 223 -9.78 -7.39 -14.49
C SER A 223 -9.90 -6.26 -15.53
N GLN A 224 -10.53 -5.15 -15.16
CA GLN A 224 -10.63 -3.96 -15.99
C GLN A 224 -9.28 -3.22 -16.06
N ASP A 225 -9.19 -2.19 -16.88
CA ASP A 225 -7.99 -1.33 -16.94
C ASP A 225 -7.82 -0.49 -15.68
N PHE A 226 -8.90 -0.25 -14.96
CA PHE A 226 -8.93 0.58 -13.75
C PHE A 226 -9.33 -0.24 -12.53
N HIS A 227 -8.84 0.17 -11.38
CA HIS A 227 -9.49 -0.21 -10.13
C HIS A 227 -10.93 0.29 -10.12
N TYR A 228 -11.84 -0.47 -9.54
CA TYR A 228 -13.21 -0.01 -9.30
C TYR A 228 -13.34 0.52 -7.89
N GLN A 229 -14.31 1.40 -7.71
CA GLN A 229 -14.61 2.01 -6.41
C GLN A 229 -16.09 1.92 -6.11
N ALA A 230 -16.40 1.95 -4.83
CA ALA A 230 -17.76 2.07 -4.31
C ALA A 230 -17.76 2.90 -3.02
N PHE A 231 -18.89 3.51 -2.69
CA PHE A 231 -19.04 4.37 -1.51
C PHE A 231 -20.19 3.91 -0.62
N SER A 232 -19.98 4.06 0.69
CA SER A 232 -20.99 3.80 1.71
C SER A 232 -21.20 5.03 2.59
N LYS A 233 -22.45 5.46 2.79
CA LYS A 233 -22.80 6.59 3.64
C LYS A 233 -23.33 6.17 5.02
N ASP A 234 -23.46 4.89 5.26
CA ASP A 234 -24.00 4.32 6.49
C ASP A 234 -22.97 3.55 7.34
N GLY A 235 -21.68 3.74 6.98
CA GLY A 235 -20.56 3.12 7.69
C GLY A 235 -20.36 1.66 7.30
N GLY A 236 -20.50 1.31 6.04
CA GLY A 236 -20.21 0.00 5.49
C GLY A 236 -21.32 -1.02 5.61
N GLN A 237 -22.56 -0.58 5.95
CA GLN A 237 -23.71 -1.48 5.99
C GLN A 237 -24.23 -1.74 4.58
N THR A 238 -24.29 -0.67 3.77
CA THR A 238 -24.65 -0.78 2.36
C THR A 238 -23.64 -0.01 1.49
N TRP A 239 -23.32 -0.58 0.37
CA TRP A 239 -22.45 -0.01 -0.65
C TRP A 239 -23.27 0.32 -1.89
N GLY A 240 -23.02 1.49 -2.47
CA GLY A 240 -23.56 1.88 -3.76
C GLY A 240 -23.00 1.02 -4.90
N GLU A 241 -23.46 1.29 -6.11
CA GLU A 241 -22.94 0.65 -7.31
C GLU A 241 -21.46 0.98 -7.47
N SER A 242 -20.72 0.03 -8.01
CA SER A 242 -19.31 0.21 -8.31
C SER A 242 -19.11 0.90 -9.65
N GLU A 243 -18.10 1.72 -9.73
CA GLU A 243 -17.70 2.47 -10.91
C GLU A 243 -16.18 2.44 -11.09
N PRO A 244 -15.65 2.69 -12.30
CA PRO A 244 -14.21 2.85 -12.48
C PRO A 244 -13.66 4.00 -11.64
N SER A 245 -12.58 3.76 -10.92
CA SER A 245 -11.81 4.79 -10.24
C SER A 245 -10.88 5.52 -11.22
N PRO A 246 -10.27 6.65 -10.86
CA PRO A 246 -9.27 7.31 -11.70
C PRO A 246 -7.92 6.57 -11.75
N PHE A 247 -7.75 5.46 -11.01
CA PHE A 247 -6.48 4.75 -10.90
C PHE A 247 -6.42 3.59 -11.87
N TYR A 248 -5.50 3.70 -12.81
CA TYR A 248 -5.16 2.60 -13.69
C TYR A 248 -4.45 1.49 -12.89
N GLY A 249 -4.79 0.23 -13.15
CA GLY A 249 -4.18 -0.87 -12.41
C GLY A 249 -4.86 -2.20 -12.69
N THR A 250 -4.46 -2.89 -13.75
CA THR A 250 -5.05 -4.14 -14.19
C THR A 250 -4.63 -5.30 -13.32
N ILE A 251 -5.60 -6.02 -12.75
CA ILE A 251 -5.38 -7.21 -11.90
C ILE A 251 -4.28 -7.01 -10.85
N THR A 252 -4.22 -5.83 -10.24
CA THR A 252 -3.29 -5.51 -9.15
C THR A 252 -4.07 -5.06 -7.93
N MET A 253 -3.55 -5.37 -6.75
CA MET A 253 -4.20 -5.02 -5.49
C MET A 253 -3.88 -3.57 -5.11
N PRO A 254 -4.89 -2.71 -4.91
CA PRO A 254 -4.69 -1.41 -4.31
C PRO A 254 -4.55 -1.53 -2.79
N THR A 255 -3.84 -0.59 -2.18
CA THR A 255 -3.81 -0.40 -0.74
C THR A 255 -4.00 1.07 -0.41
N LEU A 256 -5.12 1.40 0.18
CA LEU A 256 -5.49 2.75 0.58
C LEU A 256 -5.54 2.81 2.10
N GLY A 257 -4.99 3.86 2.68
CA GLY A 257 -5.06 4.08 4.13
C GLY A 257 -4.80 5.51 4.51
N ARG A 258 -5.10 5.85 5.77
CA ARG A 258 -4.96 7.19 6.31
C ARG A 258 -3.79 7.27 7.27
N LEU A 259 -2.97 8.32 7.13
CA LEU A 259 -1.91 8.68 8.07
C LEU A 259 -2.49 9.38 9.30
N ALA A 260 -1.73 9.44 10.36
CA ALA A 260 -2.10 10.08 11.62
C ALA A 260 -2.43 11.59 11.45
N ASP A 261 -1.81 12.26 10.49
CA ASP A 261 -2.07 13.66 10.16
C ASP A 261 -3.30 13.87 9.26
N GLY A 262 -3.97 12.80 8.87
CA GLY A 262 -5.20 12.81 8.09
C GLY A 262 -5.00 12.74 6.57
N ARG A 263 -3.78 12.71 6.06
CA ARG A 263 -3.52 12.48 4.64
C ARG A 263 -3.83 11.03 4.26
N LEU A 264 -4.19 10.82 2.99
CA LEU A 264 -4.36 9.46 2.45
C LEU A 264 -3.11 9.04 1.69
N LEU A 265 -2.73 7.78 1.84
CA LEU A 265 -1.74 7.11 0.99
C LEU A 265 -2.41 6.03 0.15
N LEU A 266 -2.03 5.96 -1.11
CA LEU A 266 -2.40 4.90 -2.03
C LEU A 266 -1.16 4.22 -2.56
N PHE A 267 -1.11 2.90 -2.43
CA PHE A 267 -0.11 2.02 -3.06
C PHE A 267 -0.82 1.17 -4.11
N TRP A 268 -0.25 1.12 -5.30
CA TRP A 268 -0.80 0.31 -6.39
C TRP A 268 0.25 0.06 -7.48
N CYS A 269 -0.05 -0.77 -8.43
CA CYS A 269 0.78 -0.98 -9.59
C CYS A 269 0.16 -0.20 -10.77
N ASN A 270 0.71 0.98 -11.07
CA ASN A 270 0.21 1.87 -12.11
C ASN A 270 0.94 1.62 -13.44
N THR A 271 0.86 0.39 -13.91
CA THR A 271 1.52 -0.06 -15.14
C THR A 271 0.51 -0.65 -16.09
N THR A 272 0.79 -0.54 -17.38
CA THR A 272 0.03 -1.19 -18.43
C THR A 272 0.68 -2.53 -18.82
N PRO A 273 -0.06 -3.51 -19.32
CA PRO A 273 0.55 -4.67 -19.96
C PRO A 273 1.54 -4.26 -21.05
N LEU A 274 2.54 -5.09 -21.27
CA LEU A 274 3.58 -4.81 -22.24
C LEU A 274 2.97 -4.75 -23.66
N PRO A 275 3.36 -3.77 -24.49
CA PRO A 275 2.82 -3.63 -25.85
C PRO A 275 2.95 -4.88 -26.71
N GLU A 276 4.01 -5.67 -26.51
CA GLU A 276 4.25 -6.92 -27.21
C GLU A 276 3.22 -8.02 -26.87
N LYS A 277 2.56 -7.85 -25.70
CA LYS A 277 1.57 -8.78 -25.19
C LYS A 277 0.13 -8.28 -25.36
N GLU A 278 -0.05 -7.14 -26.02
CA GLU A 278 -1.36 -6.46 -26.12
C GLU A 278 -2.46 -7.33 -26.76
N GLY A 279 -2.16 -8.27 -27.57
CA GLY A 279 -3.15 -9.13 -28.22
C GLY A 279 -3.27 -10.53 -27.63
N THR A 280 -2.49 -10.83 -26.60
CA THR A 280 -2.48 -12.17 -26.01
C THR A 280 -3.66 -12.40 -25.08
N ASP A 281 -4.21 -13.62 -25.12
CA ASP A 281 -5.27 -14.03 -24.22
C ASP A 281 -4.71 -14.51 -22.89
N GLY A 282 -5.48 -14.22 -21.83
CA GLY A 282 -5.23 -14.77 -20.53
C GLY A 282 -4.32 -13.92 -19.66
N VAL A 283 -4.34 -14.32 -18.40
CA VAL A 283 -3.75 -13.58 -17.29
C VAL A 283 -2.24 -13.52 -17.38
N TRP A 284 -1.62 -14.60 -17.81
CA TRP A 284 -0.17 -14.74 -17.68
C TRP A 284 0.59 -13.93 -18.72
N ASP A 285 0.06 -13.82 -19.91
CA ASP A 285 0.73 -13.12 -20.99
C ASP A 285 0.46 -11.62 -21.02
N ASP A 286 -0.80 -11.23 -20.79
CA ASP A 286 -1.21 -9.84 -20.87
C ASP A 286 -0.93 -9.10 -19.56
N VAL A 287 -1.38 -9.64 -18.44
CA VAL A 287 -1.47 -8.91 -17.17
C VAL A 287 -0.23 -9.06 -16.31
N PHE A 288 0.28 -10.28 -16.18
CA PHE A 288 1.38 -10.55 -15.25
C PHE A 288 2.76 -10.11 -15.76
N THR A 289 2.88 -9.77 -17.01
CA THR A 289 4.13 -9.25 -17.57
C THR A 289 4.50 -7.86 -17.06
N ASN A 290 3.59 -7.14 -16.42
CA ASN A 290 3.84 -5.77 -16.01
C ASN A 290 3.32 -5.43 -14.60
N ARG A 291 3.53 -6.34 -13.64
CA ARG A 291 3.24 -6.14 -12.20
C ARG A 291 4.51 -5.90 -11.40
N ASP A 292 5.47 -5.23 -11.99
CA ASP A 292 6.87 -5.17 -11.58
C ASP A 292 7.25 -3.85 -10.91
N VAL A 293 6.29 -2.94 -10.72
CA VAL A 293 6.50 -1.65 -10.06
C VAL A 293 5.38 -1.36 -9.05
N THR A 294 5.75 -1.04 -7.82
CA THR A 294 4.82 -0.47 -6.85
C THR A 294 4.93 1.04 -6.85
N HIS A 295 3.82 1.71 -7.13
CA HIS A 295 3.70 3.17 -7.04
C HIS A 295 3.09 3.57 -5.70
N VAL A 296 3.38 4.80 -5.29
CA VAL A 296 2.78 5.43 -4.13
C VAL A 296 2.39 6.87 -4.43
N ALA A 297 1.21 7.26 -3.96
CA ALA A 297 0.71 8.63 -4.05
C ALA A 297 0.09 9.07 -2.72
N VAL A 298 0.04 10.39 -2.52
CA VAL A 298 -0.52 11.04 -1.32
C VAL A 298 -1.61 12.02 -1.70
N SER A 299 -2.67 12.08 -0.90
CA SER A 299 -3.73 13.08 -1.01
C SER A 299 -3.83 13.89 0.27
N ASP A 300 -3.86 15.22 0.14
CA ASP A 300 -4.07 16.18 1.24
C ASP A 300 -5.54 16.56 1.42
N ASP A 301 -6.36 16.30 0.40
CA ASP A 301 -7.74 16.77 0.26
C ASP A 301 -8.76 15.63 0.24
N ASP A 302 -8.41 14.55 0.94
CA ASP A 302 -9.30 13.43 1.16
C ASP A 302 -9.67 12.66 -0.13
N GLY A 303 -8.69 12.45 -0.99
CA GLY A 303 -8.81 11.66 -2.21
C GLY A 303 -9.28 12.44 -3.46
N LYS A 304 -9.54 13.75 -3.35
CA LYS A 304 -9.99 14.57 -4.49
C LYS A 304 -8.85 14.82 -5.47
N THR A 305 -7.67 15.10 -4.96
CA THR A 305 -6.44 15.24 -5.76
C THR A 305 -5.29 14.44 -5.17
N TRP A 306 -4.36 14.04 -6.01
CA TRP A 306 -3.23 13.21 -5.63
C TRP A 306 -1.91 13.79 -6.11
N LYS A 307 -0.85 13.54 -5.33
CA LYS A 307 0.53 13.95 -5.59
C LYS A 307 1.46 12.77 -5.44
N GLY A 308 2.65 12.90 -5.98
CA GLY A 308 3.66 11.85 -5.95
C GLY A 308 3.59 11.01 -7.21
N PHE A 309 2.80 9.95 -7.23
CA PHE A 309 2.80 8.95 -8.31
C PHE A 309 4.19 8.37 -8.53
N ARG A 310 4.93 8.16 -7.43
CA ARG A 310 6.33 7.76 -7.46
C ARG A 310 6.46 6.26 -7.35
N GLU A 311 7.48 5.74 -7.98
CA GLU A 311 7.88 4.35 -7.88
C GLU A 311 8.58 4.12 -6.54
N LEU A 312 7.89 3.43 -5.64
CA LEU A 312 8.44 3.06 -4.35
C LEU A 312 9.45 1.93 -4.47
N TYR A 313 9.12 0.96 -5.31
CA TYR A 313 9.99 -0.18 -5.58
C TYR A 313 9.77 -0.68 -7.00
N MET A 314 10.86 -0.92 -7.70
CA MET A 314 10.89 -1.48 -9.04
C MET A 314 11.64 -2.81 -9.03
N ASP A 315 11.03 -3.82 -9.66
CA ASP A 315 11.75 -5.06 -9.93
C ASP A 315 12.94 -4.78 -10.88
N PRO A 316 14.15 -5.23 -10.54
CA PRO A 316 15.30 -5.09 -11.45
C PRO A 316 15.07 -5.70 -12.84
N MET A 317 14.22 -6.73 -12.94
CA MET A 317 13.87 -7.42 -14.18
C MET A 317 12.58 -6.85 -14.85
N ARG A 318 12.15 -5.66 -14.43
CA ARG A 318 10.98 -5.00 -15.02
C ARG A 318 11.10 -4.84 -16.53
N ASN A 319 9.97 -4.85 -17.20
CA ASN A 319 9.87 -4.77 -18.67
C ASN A 319 10.52 -5.94 -19.41
N ASP A 320 10.86 -7.02 -18.74
CA ASP A 320 11.39 -8.22 -19.38
C ASP A 320 10.27 -9.23 -19.61
N ILE A 321 9.86 -9.38 -20.87
CA ILE A 321 8.79 -10.30 -21.25
C ILE A 321 9.15 -11.77 -21.04
N ASP A 322 10.43 -12.10 -21.14
CA ASP A 322 10.89 -13.47 -21.04
C ASP A 322 11.01 -13.91 -19.60
N TYR A 323 11.13 -12.94 -18.69
CA TYR A 323 11.21 -13.19 -17.26
C TYR A 323 9.86 -13.51 -16.63
N ALA A 324 8.76 -13.06 -17.21
CA ALA A 324 7.42 -13.42 -16.78
C ALA A 324 7.12 -14.86 -17.17
N VAL A 325 7.41 -15.79 -16.27
CA VAL A 325 7.33 -17.22 -16.56
C VAL A 325 5.88 -17.67 -16.66
N HIS A 326 5.50 -18.15 -17.83
CA HIS A 326 4.22 -18.78 -18.08
C HIS A 326 4.19 -20.21 -17.56
N GLY A 327 3.08 -20.62 -17.00
CA GLY A 327 2.82 -21.99 -16.61
C GLY A 327 3.64 -22.50 -15.42
N GLY A 328 4.59 -21.75 -14.93
CA GLY A 328 5.39 -22.11 -13.76
C GLY A 328 4.80 -21.63 -12.43
N GLY A 329 3.74 -20.85 -12.45
CA GLY A 329 3.09 -20.33 -11.25
C GLY A 329 3.94 -19.28 -10.49
N ILE A 330 4.95 -18.71 -11.11
CA ILE A 330 5.81 -17.71 -10.46
C ILE A 330 5.23 -16.32 -10.74
N ASP A 331 4.40 -15.84 -9.84
CA ASP A 331 3.99 -14.45 -9.80
C ASP A 331 5.12 -13.61 -9.17
N ARG A 332 5.82 -12.85 -9.98
CA ARG A 332 6.89 -11.94 -9.54
C ARG A 332 6.38 -10.56 -9.13
N GLY A 333 5.07 -10.38 -9.07
CA GLY A 333 4.46 -9.10 -8.79
C GLY A 333 5.01 -8.44 -7.52
N VAL A 334 5.41 -7.18 -7.65
CA VAL A 334 5.84 -6.33 -6.53
C VAL A 334 4.72 -5.43 -6.02
N HIS A 335 3.50 -5.70 -6.40
CA HIS A 335 2.30 -5.08 -5.82
C HIS A 335 1.92 -5.76 -4.48
N GLN A 336 0.69 -5.61 -4.02
CA GLN A 336 0.19 -6.17 -2.76
C GLN A 336 0.86 -5.55 -1.54
N ALA A 337 0.81 -4.23 -1.45
CA ALA A 337 1.38 -3.51 -0.34
C ALA A 337 0.55 -3.64 0.95
N GLN A 338 1.24 -3.59 2.07
CA GLN A 338 0.73 -3.26 3.40
C GLN A 338 1.65 -2.21 4.01
N PHE A 339 1.13 -1.29 4.80
CA PHE A 339 1.97 -0.27 5.41
C PHE A 339 1.56 0.07 6.84
N VAL A 340 2.51 0.62 7.58
CA VAL A 340 2.32 1.24 8.90
C VAL A 340 3.08 2.57 8.95
N GLU A 341 2.52 3.57 9.62
CA GLU A 341 3.22 4.81 9.96
C GLU A 341 3.99 4.58 11.26
N VAL A 342 5.31 4.51 11.18
CA VAL A 342 6.19 4.16 12.30
C VAL A 342 6.59 5.35 13.14
N ALA A 343 6.49 6.54 12.59
CA ALA A 343 6.61 7.84 13.24
C ALA A 343 5.90 8.87 12.35
N PRO A 344 5.58 10.08 12.82
CA PRO A 344 4.90 11.08 12.02
C PRO A 344 5.55 11.30 10.66
N GLY A 345 4.83 10.98 9.59
CA GLY A 345 5.29 11.07 8.21
C GLY A 345 6.33 10.03 7.77
N LYS A 346 6.75 9.10 8.64
CA LYS A 346 7.66 8.00 8.28
C LYS A 346 6.85 6.72 8.09
N VAL A 347 6.92 6.16 6.90
CA VAL A 347 6.12 5.01 6.49
C VAL A 347 7.00 3.82 6.19
N LEU A 348 6.67 2.70 6.79
CA LEU A 348 7.20 1.38 6.43
C LEU A 348 6.15 0.66 5.59
N ALA A 349 6.50 0.29 4.37
CA ALA A 349 5.68 -0.50 3.47
C ALA A 349 6.30 -1.87 3.23
N SER A 350 5.50 -2.92 3.35
CA SER A 350 5.85 -4.28 2.94
C SER A 350 5.20 -4.54 1.59
N ILE A 351 5.96 -4.99 0.60
CA ILE A 351 5.52 -5.12 -0.80
C ILE A 351 6.05 -6.39 -1.44
N GLY A 352 5.29 -6.91 -2.42
CA GLY A 352 5.67 -8.03 -3.27
C GLY A 352 5.18 -9.40 -2.80
N GLN A 353 5.03 -10.30 -3.75
CA GLN A 353 4.60 -11.68 -3.54
C GLN A 353 5.78 -12.66 -3.64
N HIS A 354 6.56 -12.56 -4.70
CA HIS A 354 7.63 -13.51 -4.97
C HIS A 354 8.80 -13.36 -3.99
N PRO A 355 9.35 -14.44 -3.45
CA PRO A 355 10.42 -14.39 -2.44
C PRO A 355 11.63 -13.55 -2.84
N LEU A 356 11.99 -13.54 -4.12
CA LEU A 356 13.14 -12.77 -4.62
C LEU A 356 12.85 -11.30 -4.85
N HIS A 357 11.55 -10.91 -4.93
CA HIS A 357 11.12 -9.57 -5.31
C HIS A 357 10.37 -8.85 -4.19
N ARG A 358 10.28 -9.46 -3.01
CA ARG A 358 9.69 -8.82 -1.82
C ARG A 358 10.64 -7.80 -1.20
N ALA A 359 10.07 -6.72 -0.67
CA ALA A 359 10.84 -5.71 0.02
C ALA A 359 10.03 -5.06 1.16
N MET A 360 10.70 -4.67 2.22
CA MET A 360 10.20 -3.68 3.17
C MET A 360 10.92 -2.37 2.89
N MET A 361 10.13 -1.35 2.55
CA MET A 361 10.61 -0.04 2.13
C MET A 361 10.22 0.99 3.18
N MET A 362 11.21 1.74 3.66
CA MET A 362 11.01 2.89 4.55
C MET A 362 11.16 4.17 3.75
N PHE A 363 10.26 5.15 3.96
CA PHE A 363 10.37 6.46 3.32
C PHE A 363 9.68 7.55 4.14
N ASP A 364 10.05 8.81 3.89
CA ASP A 364 9.34 9.98 4.38
C ASP A 364 8.25 10.40 3.40
N VAL A 365 7.04 10.67 3.88
CA VAL A 365 5.93 11.10 3.02
C VAL A 365 6.23 12.40 2.30
N ASN A 366 7.07 13.27 2.87
CA ASN A 366 7.50 14.50 2.21
C ASN A 366 8.28 14.25 0.92
N TRP A 367 8.92 13.09 0.79
CA TRP A 367 9.53 12.68 -0.47
C TRP A 367 8.54 12.66 -1.64
N LEU A 368 7.26 12.38 -1.40
CA LEU A 368 6.22 12.38 -2.43
C LEU A 368 5.90 13.78 -2.98
N TYR A 369 6.25 14.83 -2.27
CA TYR A 369 6.05 16.23 -2.70
C TYR A 369 7.25 16.82 -3.42
N GLU A 370 8.38 16.14 -3.39
CA GLU A 370 9.59 16.62 -4.03
C GLU A 370 9.39 16.71 -5.54
N LYS A 371 9.87 17.78 -6.14
CA LYS A 371 9.80 18.02 -7.59
C LYS A 371 11.20 18.35 -8.08
N SER A 372 11.71 17.55 -8.99
CA SER A 372 12.89 17.89 -9.77
C SER A 372 12.45 18.54 -11.07
N ARG A 373 13.04 19.68 -11.42
CA ARG A 373 12.81 20.36 -12.70
C ARG A 373 13.88 20.03 -13.73
N PHE A 374 14.87 19.27 -13.35
CA PHE A 374 16.02 18.97 -14.18
C PHE A 374 16.52 17.56 -13.91
N ASN A 375 16.86 16.86 -14.97
CA ASN A 375 17.63 15.62 -14.94
C ASN A 375 18.60 15.66 -16.12
N ASP A 376 19.84 15.30 -15.89
CA ASP A 376 20.89 15.24 -16.91
C ASP A 376 21.10 13.82 -17.45
N PHE A 377 20.37 12.84 -16.91
CA PHE A 377 20.44 11.43 -17.28
C PHE A 377 21.82 10.81 -17.14
N THR A 378 22.66 11.33 -16.25
CA THR A 378 24.03 10.81 -16.05
C THR A 378 24.06 9.35 -15.57
N ASP A 379 22.99 8.90 -14.93
CA ASP A 379 22.82 7.52 -14.47
C ASP A 379 21.98 6.66 -15.41
N SER A 380 21.84 7.08 -16.65
CA SER A 380 21.05 6.40 -17.68
C SER A 380 19.55 6.31 -17.36
N LEU A 381 18.86 5.33 -17.92
CA LEU A 381 17.44 5.02 -17.65
C LEU A 381 17.25 3.85 -16.70
N SER A 382 18.27 3.38 -16.01
CA SER A 382 18.19 2.20 -15.14
C SER A 382 17.19 2.34 -13.99
N GLN A 383 16.90 3.58 -13.61
CA GLN A 383 15.97 3.94 -12.53
C GLN A 383 14.62 4.45 -13.05
N TRP A 384 14.35 4.29 -14.33
CA TRP A 384 13.19 4.87 -14.98
C TRP A 384 12.17 3.81 -15.39
N SER A 385 10.90 4.17 -15.25
CA SER A 385 9.78 3.41 -15.75
C SER A 385 8.78 4.36 -16.41
N THR A 386 7.93 3.82 -17.27
CA THR A 386 6.86 4.56 -17.92
C THR A 386 5.51 3.99 -17.53
N PHE A 387 4.53 4.84 -17.33
CA PHE A 387 3.18 4.43 -16.97
C PHE A 387 2.11 5.37 -17.54
N ASN A 388 0.90 4.86 -17.68
CA ASN A 388 -0.30 5.63 -17.95
C ASN A 388 -1.13 5.72 -16.67
N TYR A 389 -1.64 6.89 -16.33
CA TYR A 389 -2.47 7.05 -15.14
C TYR A 389 -3.76 7.82 -15.37
N MET A 390 -3.98 8.26 -16.59
CA MET A 390 -5.14 9.06 -16.93
C MET A 390 -6.27 8.22 -17.51
N ASN A 391 -7.47 8.48 -17.04
CA ASN A 391 -8.67 7.95 -17.62
C ASN A 391 -8.84 8.42 -19.08
N GLY A 392 -9.20 7.54 -19.98
CA GLY A 392 -9.46 7.86 -21.38
C GLY A 392 -8.23 7.87 -22.28
N ILE A 393 -7.05 7.50 -21.80
CA ILE A 393 -5.89 7.28 -22.68
C ILE A 393 -6.15 6.05 -23.56
N LYS A 394 -6.05 6.24 -24.87
CA LYS A 394 -6.23 5.16 -25.86
C LYS A 394 -4.93 4.69 -26.51
N GLY A 395 -3.84 5.35 -26.29
CA GLY A 395 -2.53 4.95 -26.77
C GLY A 395 -1.68 4.46 -25.60
N HIS A 396 -0.53 3.94 -25.89
CA HIS A 396 0.48 3.59 -24.91
C HIS A 396 1.85 4.00 -25.41
N CYS A 397 2.74 4.31 -24.49
CA CYS A 397 4.10 4.59 -24.86
C CYS A 397 4.93 3.30 -24.80
N ALA A 398 5.89 3.24 -25.69
CA ALA A 398 6.93 2.25 -25.61
C ALA A 398 7.89 2.63 -24.47
N TYR A 399 8.54 1.68 -23.88
CA TYR A 399 9.37 1.86 -22.71
C TYR A 399 10.86 1.62 -23.01
N ASN A 400 11.69 1.93 -22.03
CA ASN A 400 13.14 2.07 -22.18
C ASN A 400 13.89 0.83 -22.67
N ARG A 401 13.32 -0.34 -22.54
CA ARG A 401 13.94 -1.60 -22.95
C ARG A 401 13.86 -1.83 -24.44
N ILE A 402 12.85 -1.29 -25.06
CA ILE A 402 12.58 -1.45 -26.50
C ILE A 402 12.82 -0.12 -27.20
N GLN A 403 12.36 0.10 -28.32
CA GLN A 403 12.62 1.31 -29.10
C GLN A 403 11.55 2.37 -28.85
N GLY A 404 11.38 2.86 -27.68
CA GLY A 404 10.35 3.84 -27.46
C GLY A 404 10.65 4.87 -26.39
N CYS A 405 11.62 4.57 -25.56
CA CYS A 405 12.09 5.48 -24.52
C CYS A 405 13.60 5.34 -24.47
N MET A 406 14.33 6.21 -25.12
CA MET A 406 15.77 6.11 -25.34
C MET A 406 16.48 7.37 -24.94
N LEU A 407 17.71 7.26 -24.49
CA LEU A 407 18.60 8.40 -24.34
C LEU A 407 19.32 8.65 -25.68
N GLU A 408 19.31 9.90 -26.09
CA GLU A 408 19.99 10.38 -27.30
C GLU A 408 20.88 11.59 -26.97
N PRO A 409 21.93 11.82 -27.75
CA PRO A 409 22.70 13.06 -27.60
C PRO A 409 21.81 14.30 -27.73
N HIS A 410 22.01 15.26 -26.86
CA HIS A 410 21.26 16.51 -26.93
C HIS A 410 21.61 17.27 -28.22
N PRO A 411 20.64 17.66 -29.05
CA PRO A 411 20.88 18.18 -30.37
C PRO A 411 21.63 19.53 -30.39
N ARG A 412 21.72 20.20 -29.23
CA ARG A 412 22.33 21.55 -29.12
C ARG A 412 23.34 21.71 -27.98
N LYS A 413 23.59 20.64 -27.21
CA LYS A 413 24.49 20.75 -26.02
C LYS A 413 25.38 19.50 -26.00
N GLU A 414 26.60 19.70 -26.39
CA GLU A 414 27.63 18.66 -26.39
C GLU A 414 27.78 18.02 -24.99
N GLY A 415 28.00 16.73 -24.97
CA GLY A 415 28.16 15.95 -23.72
C GLY A 415 26.89 15.76 -22.86
N ARG A 416 25.73 16.23 -23.33
CA ARG A 416 24.45 16.04 -22.65
C ARG A 416 23.58 15.04 -23.42
N GLN A 417 22.63 14.44 -22.69
CA GLN A 417 21.64 13.53 -23.24
C GLN A 417 20.24 14.11 -23.08
N VAL A 418 19.34 13.67 -23.93
CA VAL A 418 17.89 13.92 -23.84
C VAL A 418 17.15 12.59 -23.82
N LEU A 419 16.03 12.56 -23.15
CA LEU A 419 15.11 11.46 -23.20
C LEU A 419 14.21 11.61 -24.45
N HIS A 420 14.31 10.63 -25.36
CA HIS A 420 13.43 10.53 -26.52
C HIS A 420 12.31 9.54 -26.19
N LEU A 421 11.06 10.01 -26.31
CA LEU A 421 9.86 9.20 -26.12
C LEU A 421 9.15 9.03 -27.47
N THR A 422 8.89 7.79 -27.83
CA THR A 422 8.02 7.47 -28.97
C THR A 422 6.66 7.00 -28.44
N TYR A 423 5.58 7.54 -28.96
CA TYR A 423 4.22 7.18 -28.61
C TYR A 423 3.36 6.97 -29.84
N ARG A 424 2.27 6.21 -29.70
CA ARG A 424 1.34 5.98 -30.79
C ARG A 424 0.45 7.20 -31.01
N PRO A 425 0.28 7.65 -32.26
CA PRO A 425 -0.48 8.86 -32.58
C PRO A 425 -2.00 8.66 -32.54
N ASP A 426 -2.49 7.45 -32.32
CA ASP A 426 -3.92 7.12 -32.21
C ASP A 426 -4.53 7.54 -30.84
N ALA A 427 -3.71 7.98 -29.91
CA ALA A 427 -4.16 8.50 -28.64
C ALA A 427 -4.80 9.88 -28.80
N SER A 428 -5.99 10.07 -28.25
CA SER A 428 -6.67 11.37 -28.23
C SER A 428 -6.05 12.33 -27.21
N LEU A 429 -5.48 11.80 -26.15
CA LEU A 429 -4.72 12.50 -25.14
C LEU A 429 -3.70 11.52 -24.54
N VAL A 430 -2.45 11.88 -24.60
CA VAL A 430 -1.39 11.12 -23.94
C VAL A 430 -0.78 12.01 -22.85
N GLN A 431 -0.88 11.54 -21.61
CA GLN A 431 -0.10 12.08 -20.52
C GLN A 431 0.84 10.98 -20.03
N ILE A 432 2.11 11.12 -20.38
CA ILE A 432 3.12 10.15 -20.05
C ILE A 432 3.86 10.67 -18.83
N HIS A 433 3.92 9.86 -17.80
CA HIS A 433 4.79 10.09 -16.66
C HIS A 433 6.00 9.19 -16.80
N VAL A 434 7.14 9.81 -16.91
CA VAL A 434 8.41 9.13 -16.79
C VAL A 434 8.89 9.41 -15.37
N VAL A 435 8.96 8.39 -14.56
CA VAL A 435 9.20 8.53 -13.12
C VAL A 435 10.54 7.93 -12.76
N ARG A 436 11.33 8.71 -12.16
CA ARG A 436 12.45 8.30 -11.35
C ARG A 436 12.19 8.82 -9.94
N TYR A 437 12.87 8.45 -8.93
CA TYR A 437 12.72 9.01 -7.56
C TYR A 437 12.48 10.55 -7.51
N GLY A 438 11.81 11.07 -8.48
CA GLY A 438 11.35 12.42 -8.72
C GLY A 438 10.37 12.45 -9.88
N THR A 439 9.28 13.21 -9.81
CA THR A 439 8.24 13.24 -10.84
C THR A 439 8.55 14.32 -11.87
N PHE A 440 8.62 13.94 -13.13
CA PHE A 440 8.61 14.86 -14.27
C PHE A 440 7.23 14.82 -14.93
N ARG A 441 6.68 15.99 -15.20
CA ARG A 441 5.64 16.15 -16.19
C ARG A 441 6.31 16.62 -17.48
N LEU A 442 6.13 15.86 -18.53
CA LEU A 442 6.53 16.23 -19.86
C LEU A 442 5.42 17.07 -20.50
#